data_06c0233d9b282d66b9ea74e86292815e
#
_entry.id   06c0233d9b282d66b9ea74e86292815e
#
_cell.length_a   1.000
_cell.length_b   1.000
_cell.length_c   1.000
_cell.angle_alpha   90.00
_cell.angle_beta   90.00
_cell.angle_gamma   90.00
#
_symmetry.space_group_name_H-M   'P 1'
#
loop_
_entity.id
_entity.type
_entity.pdbx_description
1 polymer ?
#
loop_
_entity_poly.entity_id
_entity_poly.type
_entity_poly.pdbx_seq_one_letter_code
_entity_poly.pdbx_strand_id
1 'polypeptide(L)'
;MGTVSWPEDVIWWQVYPLGFGGAPIHGSQSPGHRLRRLTGWLDDAVDLGCTGLLLGPVFASETHGYDSTDQFRIDERLGDDADFDDLVAACRSRGLRILLDGVFSHVGRGHPLVDRALREGRDSDAARLFDIDWDDPGGPRPRVFEGHDSLVRLDHADPAAADYVTDVMTHWLARGIDGWRLDAAYSVPADFWAPVLSRVREKFPEAWILGEVIHGDYTGIVAASGMDSVTQYELWKAIWSSLTDRNFFELDWCLQRHNDLLRHFRPNTFVGNHDVTRIASQVGPELSPVAAVILLTVGGIPSIYYGDERGCTGIKEERIGGDDAVRPAFPDRPDELPRTEIWHIHADLIALRRAHPWLGGASTHQLELTNTRYVYRVADGDRHLDVELDLDGPSAVVRDGTGGELWRLG
;
A
#
# COMPACT_ATOMS: atom_id res chain seq x y z
N MET A 1 -22.69 -10.33 2.91
CA MET A 1 -22.09 -9.63 1.75
C MET A 1 -21.19 -10.65 1.06
N GLY A 2 -21.25 -10.81 -0.26
CA GLY A 2 -20.34 -11.68 -0.98
C GLY A 2 -18.94 -11.06 -0.94
N THR A 3 -17.93 -11.87 -0.66
CA THR A 3 -16.53 -11.45 -0.77
C THR A 3 -16.19 -11.20 -2.23
N VAL A 4 -15.54 -10.08 -2.50
CA VAL A 4 -15.00 -9.77 -3.83
C VAL A 4 -13.91 -10.80 -4.14
N SER A 5 -14.00 -11.52 -5.24
CA SER A 5 -13.12 -12.69 -5.53
C SER A 5 -11.84 -12.32 -6.27
N TRP A 6 -11.84 -11.22 -7.07
CA TRP A 6 -10.69 -10.85 -7.91
C TRP A 6 -9.40 -10.49 -7.14
N PRO A 7 -9.43 -10.00 -5.87
CA PRO A 7 -8.20 -9.63 -5.17
C PRO A 7 -7.36 -10.82 -4.72
N GLU A 8 -7.92 -12.04 -4.75
CA GLU A 8 -7.24 -13.22 -4.22
C GLU A 8 -5.93 -13.55 -4.95
N ASP A 9 -5.82 -13.19 -6.22
CA ASP A 9 -4.67 -13.48 -7.09
C ASP A 9 -3.88 -12.24 -7.48
N VAL A 10 -4.18 -11.07 -6.87
CA VAL A 10 -3.49 -9.83 -7.22
C VAL A 10 -2.12 -9.77 -6.58
N ILE A 11 -1.16 -9.32 -7.38
CA ILE A 11 0.17 -8.89 -6.94
C ILE A 11 0.30 -7.42 -7.32
N TRP A 12 0.37 -6.56 -6.29
CA TRP A 12 0.40 -5.13 -6.49
C TRP A 12 1.79 -4.62 -6.84
N TRP A 13 1.90 -3.78 -7.86
CA TRP A 13 3.01 -2.86 -8.00
C TRP A 13 2.62 -1.55 -7.33
N GLN A 14 3.24 -1.25 -6.18
CA GLN A 14 2.94 -0.04 -5.42
C GLN A 14 3.82 1.10 -5.88
N VAL A 15 3.22 2.22 -6.25
CA VAL A 15 3.93 3.40 -6.77
C VAL A 15 3.50 4.65 -6.01
N TYR A 16 4.47 5.45 -5.58
CA TYR A 16 4.24 6.81 -5.10
C TYR A 16 4.42 7.79 -6.26
N PRO A 17 3.32 8.32 -6.87
CA PRO A 17 3.36 8.94 -8.19
C PRO A 17 4.18 10.23 -8.26
N LEU A 18 4.12 11.08 -7.23
CA LEU A 18 4.90 12.33 -7.19
C LEU A 18 6.40 12.04 -7.23
N GLY A 19 6.88 11.12 -6.38
CA GLY A 19 8.28 10.71 -6.39
C GLY A 19 8.67 10.04 -7.70
N PHE A 20 7.93 9.00 -8.10
CA PHE A 20 8.17 8.27 -9.35
C PHE A 20 8.28 9.19 -10.57
N GLY A 21 7.37 10.15 -10.68
CA GLY A 21 7.34 11.14 -11.75
C GLY A 21 8.40 12.24 -11.62
N GLY A 22 9.14 12.32 -10.51
CA GLY A 22 10.07 13.41 -10.24
C GLY A 22 9.36 14.77 -10.11
N ALA A 23 8.16 14.76 -9.53
CA ALA A 23 7.43 15.98 -9.25
C ALA A 23 8.08 16.77 -8.10
N PRO A 24 8.11 18.11 -8.14
CA PRO A 24 8.60 18.90 -7.02
C PRO A 24 7.64 18.74 -5.83
N ILE A 25 8.14 18.21 -4.71
CA ILE A 25 7.39 18.06 -3.47
C ILE A 25 7.56 19.30 -2.59
N HIS A 26 8.75 19.89 -2.63
CA HIS A 26 9.10 21.09 -1.88
C HIS A 26 9.32 22.30 -2.81
N GLY A 27 8.90 23.48 -2.41
CA GLY A 27 9.08 24.72 -3.15
C GLY A 27 7.97 25.02 -4.18
N SER A 28 8.31 25.70 -5.28
CA SER A 28 7.30 26.06 -6.29
C SER A 28 6.85 24.84 -7.08
N GLN A 29 5.55 24.62 -7.13
CA GLN A 29 4.94 23.55 -7.92
C GLN A 29 4.99 23.91 -9.40
N SER A 30 5.41 22.95 -10.23
CA SER A 30 5.36 23.11 -11.69
C SER A 30 4.42 22.06 -12.28
N PRO A 31 3.38 22.50 -13.02
CA PRO A 31 2.50 21.59 -13.73
C PRO A 31 3.27 20.64 -14.66
N GLY A 32 2.73 19.45 -14.90
CA GLY A 32 3.35 18.48 -15.80
C GLY A 32 2.42 17.32 -16.10
N HIS A 33 2.81 16.44 -17.01
CA HIS A 33 2.07 15.25 -17.42
C HIS A 33 2.81 13.97 -16.97
N ARG A 34 3.13 13.89 -15.67
CA ARG A 34 3.99 12.83 -15.13
C ARG A 34 3.31 11.47 -15.02
N LEU A 35 1.97 11.43 -15.02
CA LEU A 35 1.24 10.16 -15.14
C LEU A 35 1.56 9.43 -16.46
N ARG A 36 1.92 10.16 -17.53
CA ARG A 36 2.36 9.56 -18.80
C ARG A 36 3.65 8.76 -18.65
N ARG A 37 4.58 9.20 -17.79
CA ARG A 37 5.76 8.41 -17.43
C ARG A 37 5.36 7.09 -16.81
N LEU A 38 4.47 7.11 -15.83
CA LEU A 38 3.95 5.91 -15.17
C LEU A 38 3.27 4.98 -16.19
N THR A 39 2.44 5.53 -17.09
CA THR A 39 1.81 4.76 -18.18
C THR A 39 2.86 4.05 -19.05
N GLY A 40 4.00 4.68 -19.30
CA GLY A 40 5.12 4.09 -20.04
C GLY A 40 5.83 2.93 -19.34
N TRP A 41 5.64 2.77 -18.02
CA TRP A 41 6.23 1.69 -17.22
C TRP A 41 5.29 0.50 -16.98
N LEU A 42 4.03 0.58 -17.40
CA LEU A 42 3.05 -0.49 -17.15
C LEU A 42 3.43 -1.82 -17.79
N ASP A 43 4.07 -1.81 -18.96
CA ASP A 43 4.53 -3.04 -19.59
C ASP A 43 5.65 -3.71 -18.79
N ASP A 44 6.55 -2.93 -18.16
CA ASP A 44 7.59 -3.47 -17.28
C ASP A 44 6.99 -4.09 -16.00
N ALA A 45 5.96 -3.48 -15.42
CA ALA A 45 5.22 -4.06 -14.30
C ALA A 45 4.50 -5.36 -14.67
N VAL A 46 3.93 -5.44 -15.90
CA VAL A 46 3.31 -6.67 -16.42
C VAL A 46 4.37 -7.74 -16.67
N ASP A 47 5.51 -7.39 -17.24
CA ASP A 47 6.63 -8.30 -17.49
C ASP A 47 7.20 -8.84 -16.15
N LEU A 48 7.22 -8.01 -15.09
CA LEU A 48 7.57 -8.44 -13.75
C LEU A 48 6.57 -9.47 -13.21
N GLY A 49 5.34 -9.46 -13.71
CA GLY A 49 4.26 -10.36 -13.34
C GLY A 49 3.22 -9.74 -12.41
N CYS A 50 3.32 -8.45 -12.09
CA CYS A 50 2.30 -7.73 -11.32
C CYS A 50 0.97 -7.68 -12.08
N THR A 51 -0.14 -7.74 -11.34
CA THR A 51 -1.49 -7.78 -11.89
C THR A 51 -2.35 -6.60 -11.41
N GLY A 52 -1.78 -5.74 -10.60
CA GLY A 52 -2.43 -4.52 -10.12
C GLY A 52 -1.44 -3.39 -9.86
N LEU A 53 -1.94 -2.17 -9.95
CA LEU A 53 -1.26 -0.92 -9.66
C LEU A 53 -1.88 -0.31 -8.40
N LEU A 54 -1.09 -0.18 -7.33
CA LEU A 54 -1.48 0.50 -6.10
C LEU A 54 -0.80 1.85 -6.09
N LEU A 55 -1.57 2.92 -6.28
CA LEU A 55 -1.04 4.28 -6.33
C LEU A 55 -1.11 4.94 -4.97
N GLY A 56 -0.03 5.61 -4.56
CA GLY A 56 -0.08 6.66 -3.55
C GLY A 56 -0.92 7.85 -4.02
N PRO A 57 -1.03 8.94 -3.22
CA PRO A 57 -1.94 10.05 -3.52
C PRO A 57 -1.72 10.67 -4.89
N VAL A 58 -2.82 10.88 -5.61
CA VAL A 58 -2.84 11.50 -6.95
C VAL A 58 -3.61 12.83 -6.99
N PHE A 59 -4.25 13.21 -5.89
CA PHE A 59 -5.14 14.36 -5.84
C PHE A 59 -4.38 15.66 -5.57
N ALA A 60 -4.98 16.78 -5.98
CA ALA A 60 -4.41 18.11 -5.75
C ALA A 60 -4.04 18.29 -4.28
N SER A 61 -2.80 18.71 -4.01
CA SER A 61 -2.23 18.79 -2.68
C SER A 61 -1.24 19.92 -2.54
N GLU A 62 -0.90 20.29 -1.30
CA GLU A 62 0.06 21.36 -1.03
C GLU A 62 1.49 20.91 -1.27
N THR A 63 1.85 19.68 -0.85
CA THR A 63 3.23 19.16 -0.94
C THR A 63 3.30 17.71 -1.36
N HIS A 64 3.23 16.77 -0.41
CA HIS A 64 3.53 15.34 -0.60
C HIS A 64 2.31 14.49 -0.99
N GLY A 65 1.15 15.08 -1.27
CA GLY A 65 -0.05 14.33 -1.65
C GLY A 65 -0.97 13.97 -0.48
N TYR A 66 -0.45 13.82 0.73
CA TYR A 66 -1.24 13.53 1.93
C TYR A 66 -1.88 14.79 2.54
N ASP A 67 -1.54 15.95 2.07
CA ASP A 67 -2.08 17.26 2.42
C ASP A 67 -3.01 17.79 1.30
N SER A 68 -4.03 16.99 0.96
CA SER A 68 -4.93 17.24 -0.17
C SER A 68 -5.70 18.55 -0.03
N THR A 69 -5.81 19.29 -1.14
CA THR A 69 -6.57 20.54 -1.26
C THR A 69 -7.84 20.38 -2.09
N ASP A 70 -7.92 19.33 -2.90
CA ASP A 70 -9.11 18.98 -3.68
C ASP A 70 -9.04 17.49 -4.08
N GLN A 71 -9.88 16.66 -3.49
CA GLN A 71 -9.90 15.22 -3.75
C GLN A 71 -10.73 14.81 -4.97
N PHE A 72 -11.33 15.80 -5.67
CA PHE A 72 -12.03 15.57 -6.95
C PHE A 72 -11.19 15.94 -8.17
N ARG A 73 -9.96 16.38 -7.98
CA ARG A 73 -9.06 16.84 -9.03
C ARG A 73 -7.69 16.17 -8.94
N ILE A 74 -7.15 15.78 -10.09
CA ILE A 74 -5.77 15.30 -10.18
C ILE A 74 -4.80 16.45 -9.86
N ASP A 75 -3.71 16.13 -9.18
CA ASP A 75 -2.63 17.08 -8.89
C ASP A 75 -1.99 17.55 -10.20
N GLU A 76 -1.93 18.88 -10.40
CA GLU A 76 -1.41 19.46 -11.64
C GLU A 76 0.06 19.13 -11.91
N ARG A 77 0.81 18.72 -10.88
CA ARG A 77 2.17 18.22 -11.03
C ARG A 77 2.21 16.84 -11.69
N LEU A 78 1.16 16.04 -11.53
CA LEU A 78 1.02 14.70 -12.11
C LEU A 78 0.38 14.75 -13.49
N GLY A 79 -0.60 15.60 -13.70
CA GLY A 79 -1.31 15.68 -14.94
C GLY A 79 -2.68 16.33 -14.83
N ASP A 80 -3.54 15.97 -15.74
CA ASP A 80 -4.94 16.35 -15.78
C ASP A 80 -5.86 15.13 -15.84
N ASP A 81 -7.14 15.38 -15.96
CA ASP A 81 -8.17 14.34 -16.08
C ASP A 81 -7.95 13.41 -17.27
N ALA A 82 -7.45 13.93 -18.39
CA ALA A 82 -7.18 13.12 -19.58
C ALA A 82 -5.98 12.18 -19.35
N ASP A 83 -4.90 12.64 -18.68
CA ASP A 83 -3.76 11.80 -18.31
C ASP A 83 -4.18 10.66 -17.38
N PHE A 84 -5.11 10.94 -16.46
CA PHE A 84 -5.65 9.91 -15.56
C PHE A 84 -6.53 8.88 -16.31
N ASP A 85 -7.43 9.34 -17.18
CA ASP A 85 -8.27 8.45 -18.00
C ASP A 85 -7.43 7.58 -18.93
N ASP A 86 -6.37 8.14 -19.51
CA ASP A 86 -5.39 7.39 -20.32
C ASP A 86 -4.67 6.31 -19.49
N LEU A 87 -4.27 6.63 -18.25
CA LEU A 87 -3.66 5.65 -17.33
C LEU A 87 -4.63 4.51 -17.00
N VAL A 88 -5.89 4.84 -16.66
CA VAL A 88 -6.94 3.84 -16.38
C VAL A 88 -7.18 2.95 -17.59
N ALA A 89 -7.30 3.53 -18.78
CA ALA A 89 -7.48 2.78 -20.02
C ALA A 89 -6.28 1.88 -20.33
N ALA A 90 -5.05 2.37 -20.10
CA ALA A 90 -3.82 1.63 -20.30
C ALA A 90 -3.70 0.45 -19.32
N CYS A 91 -4.05 0.63 -18.04
CA CYS A 91 -4.11 -0.46 -17.06
C CYS A 91 -5.14 -1.51 -17.47
N ARG A 92 -6.36 -1.08 -17.79
CA ARG A 92 -7.43 -1.97 -18.20
C ARG A 92 -7.07 -2.81 -19.45
N SER A 93 -6.41 -2.20 -20.45
CA SER A 93 -5.98 -2.90 -21.67
C SER A 93 -4.94 -3.99 -21.39
N ARG A 94 -4.23 -3.90 -20.27
CA ARG A 94 -3.22 -4.87 -19.80
C ARG A 94 -3.74 -5.84 -18.75
N GLY A 95 -5.01 -5.72 -18.36
CA GLY A 95 -5.61 -6.53 -17.28
C GLY A 95 -5.12 -6.15 -15.89
N LEU A 96 -4.52 -4.97 -15.72
CA LEU A 96 -4.10 -4.45 -14.42
C LEU A 96 -5.28 -3.85 -13.67
N ARG A 97 -5.43 -4.20 -12.39
CA ARG A 97 -6.33 -3.54 -11.44
C ARG A 97 -5.71 -2.26 -10.92
N ILE A 98 -6.53 -1.31 -10.46
CA ILE A 98 -6.05 -0.02 -9.93
C ILE A 98 -6.68 0.25 -8.57
N LEU A 99 -5.82 0.54 -7.57
CA LEU A 99 -6.23 1.17 -6.33
C LEU A 99 -5.69 2.60 -6.26
N LEU A 100 -6.50 3.52 -5.80
CA LEU A 100 -6.06 4.86 -5.39
C LEU A 100 -5.91 4.94 -3.88
N ASP A 101 -5.08 5.87 -3.44
CA ASP A 101 -4.89 6.21 -2.04
C ASP A 101 -5.87 7.30 -1.61
N GLY A 102 -6.73 6.97 -0.67
CA GLY A 102 -7.74 7.86 -0.10
C GLY A 102 -7.31 8.39 1.26
N VAL A 103 -6.93 9.65 1.31
CA VAL A 103 -6.62 10.36 2.55
C VAL A 103 -7.92 10.95 3.09
N PHE A 104 -8.56 10.24 4.02
CA PHE A 104 -9.87 10.60 4.56
C PHE A 104 -9.87 10.82 6.09
N SER A 105 -8.72 10.75 6.71
CA SER A 105 -8.53 11.14 8.11
C SER A 105 -8.41 12.66 8.25
N HIS A 106 -7.87 13.34 7.23
CA HIS A 106 -7.55 14.77 7.23
C HIS A 106 -7.45 15.32 5.79
N VAL A 107 -7.33 16.63 5.69
CA VAL A 107 -7.00 17.38 4.46
C VAL A 107 -5.87 18.35 4.74
N GLY A 108 -5.25 18.89 3.69
CA GLY A 108 -4.29 20.01 3.81
C GLY A 108 -4.94 21.27 4.38
N ARG A 109 -4.18 22.05 5.13
CA ARG A 109 -4.68 23.32 5.70
C ARG A 109 -5.12 24.30 4.62
N GLY A 110 -4.50 24.27 3.46
CA GLY A 110 -4.88 25.08 2.27
C GLY A 110 -6.14 24.59 1.56
N HIS A 111 -6.83 23.55 2.05
CA HIS A 111 -8.09 23.12 1.45
C HIS A 111 -9.13 24.25 1.53
N PRO A 112 -9.75 24.67 0.39
CA PRO A 112 -10.63 25.85 0.34
C PRO A 112 -11.81 25.80 1.31
N LEU A 113 -12.32 24.62 1.63
CA LEU A 113 -13.42 24.45 2.58
C LEU A 113 -12.98 24.71 4.04
N VAL A 114 -11.69 24.57 4.40
CA VAL A 114 -11.18 24.92 5.73
C VAL A 114 -11.29 26.43 5.95
N ASP A 115 -10.78 27.23 5.01
CA ASP A 115 -10.90 28.69 5.07
C ASP A 115 -12.35 29.15 5.04
N ARG A 116 -13.18 28.47 4.26
CA ARG A 116 -14.61 28.76 4.19
C ARG A 116 -15.29 28.50 5.54
N ALA A 117 -15.02 27.35 6.16
CA ALA A 117 -15.54 26.99 7.47
C ALA A 117 -15.21 28.05 8.55
N LEU A 118 -13.93 28.46 8.60
CA LEU A 118 -13.47 29.47 9.56
C LEU A 118 -14.09 30.86 9.33
N ARG A 119 -14.34 31.25 8.08
CA ARG A 119 -14.97 32.54 7.74
C ARG A 119 -16.48 32.55 7.97
N GLU A 120 -17.16 31.48 7.61
CA GLU A 120 -18.63 31.39 7.69
C GLU A 120 -19.12 31.01 9.09
N GLY A 121 -18.27 30.40 9.92
CA GLY A 121 -18.53 30.08 11.31
C GLY A 121 -19.17 28.72 11.54
N ARG A 122 -19.39 28.39 12.83
CA ARG A 122 -19.81 27.10 13.37
C ARG A 122 -21.03 26.47 12.65
N ASP A 123 -21.99 27.29 12.24
CA ASP A 123 -23.28 26.80 11.70
C ASP A 123 -23.25 26.63 10.16
N SER A 124 -22.08 26.84 9.53
CA SER A 124 -21.97 26.69 8.07
C SER A 124 -21.85 25.23 7.64
N ASP A 125 -22.32 24.93 6.41
CA ASP A 125 -22.15 23.58 5.83
C ASP A 125 -20.67 23.16 5.72
N ALA A 126 -19.77 24.12 5.45
CA ALA A 126 -18.34 23.85 5.37
C ALA A 126 -17.76 23.46 6.75
N ALA A 127 -18.26 24.06 7.84
CA ALA A 127 -17.79 23.78 9.19
C ALA A 127 -18.08 22.33 9.65
N ARG A 128 -19.13 21.73 9.11
CA ARG A 128 -19.54 20.35 9.44
C ARG A 128 -18.57 19.28 8.92
N LEU A 129 -17.69 19.64 8.02
CA LEU A 129 -16.68 18.71 7.47
C LEU A 129 -15.47 18.53 8.39
N PHE A 130 -15.22 19.49 9.30
CA PHE A 130 -13.95 19.55 10.02
C PHE A 130 -14.14 19.54 11.53
N ASP A 131 -13.24 18.83 12.20
CA ASP A 131 -13.15 18.83 13.66
C ASP A 131 -12.51 20.16 14.14
N ILE A 132 -13.36 21.14 14.49
CA ILE A 132 -12.94 22.49 14.90
C ILE A 132 -13.34 22.75 16.34
N ASP A 133 -12.36 23.13 17.17
CA ASP A 133 -12.60 23.68 18.49
C ASP A 133 -13.03 25.14 18.36
N TRP A 134 -14.35 25.36 18.42
CA TRP A 134 -14.96 26.69 18.27
C TRP A 134 -14.88 27.54 19.54
N ASP A 135 -14.58 26.92 20.67
CA ASP A 135 -14.58 27.54 21.99
C ASP A 135 -13.15 27.79 22.52
N ASP A 136 -12.12 27.55 21.68
CA ASP A 136 -10.73 27.86 22.03
C ASP A 136 -10.58 29.36 22.33
N PRO A 137 -9.95 29.76 23.46
CA PRO A 137 -9.77 31.17 23.85
C PRO A 137 -9.02 32.03 22.82
N GLY A 138 -8.25 31.40 21.92
CA GLY A 138 -7.53 32.05 20.84
C GLY A 138 -8.35 32.26 19.56
N GLY A 139 -9.60 31.82 19.55
CA GLY A 139 -10.51 31.77 18.40
C GLY A 139 -10.63 30.37 17.82
N PRO A 140 -11.51 30.17 16.81
CA PRO A 140 -11.76 28.85 16.21
C PRO A 140 -10.48 28.16 15.78
N ARG A 141 -10.24 26.95 16.30
CA ARG A 141 -9.01 26.20 16.05
C ARG A 141 -9.33 24.80 15.47
N PRO A 142 -9.00 24.55 14.18
CA PRO A 142 -9.09 23.19 13.62
C PRO A 142 -8.19 22.23 14.38
N ARG A 143 -8.73 21.06 14.73
CA ARG A 143 -7.92 19.97 15.26
C ARG A 143 -7.10 19.37 14.13
N VAL A 144 -5.92 18.85 14.46
CA VAL A 144 -4.93 18.39 13.50
C VAL A 144 -4.63 16.91 13.65
N PHE A 145 -4.19 16.29 12.57
CA PHE A 145 -3.80 14.89 12.54
C PHE A 145 -2.40 14.74 13.15
N GLU A 146 -2.27 13.91 14.17
CA GLU A 146 -1.00 13.53 14.86
C GLU A 146 -0.10 14.70 15.23
N GLY A 147 -0.67 15.86 15.50
CA GLY A 147 0.09 17.06 15.89
C GLY A 147 0.68 17.85 14.71
N HIS A 148 0.36 17.50 13.47
CA HIS A 148 0.80 18.21 12.27
C HIS A 148 -0.13 19.37 11.95
N ASP A 149 0.29 20.61 12.19
CA ASP A 149 -0.51 21.82 11.99
C ASP A 149 -1.00 22.03 10.55
N SER A 150 -0.33 21.42 9.57
CA SER A 150 -0.72 21.45 8.16
C SER A 150 -1.85 20.49 7.79
N LEU A 151 -2.24 19.57 8.68
CA LEU A 151 -3.19 18.50 8.39
C LEU A 151 -4.44 18.64 9.24
N VAL A 152 -5.52 19.18 8.66
CA VAL A 152 -6.79 19.45 9.34
C VAL A 152 -7.67 18.20 9.33
N ARG A 153 -8.08 17.73 10.52
CA ARG A 153 -8.93 16.54 10.67
C ARG A 153 -10.33 16.76 10.11
N LEU A 154 -10.87 15.74 9.44
CA LEU A 154 -12.29 15.65 9.15
C LEU A 154 -13.07 15.34 10.45
N ASP A 155 -14.31 15.81 10.53
CA ASP A 155 -15.22 15.47 11.64
C ASP A 155 -15.95 14.16 11.33
N HIS A 156 -15.34 13.05 11.72
CA HIS A 156 -15.91 11.71 11.49
C HIS A 156 -17.20 11.46 12.30
N ALA A 157 -17.58 12.34 13.20
CA ALA A 157 -18.85 12.25 13.92
C ALA A 157 -20.01 12.93 13.17
N ASP A 158 -19.72 13.88 12.25
CA ASP A 158 -20.76 14.54 11.44
C ASP A 158 -21.05 13.76 10.15
N PRO A 159 -22.33 13.50 9.83
CA PRO A 159 -22.72 12.85 8.57
C PRO A 159 -22.19 13.54 7.29
N ALA A 160 -21.93 14.84 7.31
CA ALA A 160 -21.39 15.57 6.19
C ALA A 160 -20.02 15.04 5.74
N ALA A 161 -19.16 14.64 6.67
CA ALA A 161 -17.88 14.01 6.36
C ALA A 161 -18.08 12.64 5.69
N ALA A 162 -19.05 11.84 6.16
CA ALA A 162 -19.37 10.56 5.53
C ALA A 162 -19.95 10.73 4.12
N ASP A 163 -20.77 11.76 3.89
CA ASP A 163 -21.29 12.11 2.58
C ASP A 163 -20.15 12.51 1.64
N TYR A 164 -19.28 13.41 2.08
CA TYR A 164 -18.12 13.87 1.30
C TYR A 164 -17.20 12.72 0.91
N VAL A 165 -16.82 11.85 1.86
CA VAL A 165 -15.94 10.71 1.59
C VAL A 165 -16.61 9.72 0.62
N THR A 166 -17.91 9.44 0.80
CA THR A 166 -18.66 8.58 -0.14
C THR A 166 -18.67 9.16 -1.55
N ASP A 167 -18.86 10.48 -1.68
CA ASP A 167 -18.88 11.15 -2.98
C ASP A 167 -17.50 11.10 -3.67
N VAL A 168 -16.41 11.34 -2.95
CA VAL A 168 -15.05 11.19 -3.48
C VAL A 168 -14.82 9.74 -3.95
N MET A 169 -15.10 8.77 -3.08
CA MET A 169 -14.86 7.35 -3.41
C MET A 169 -15.67 6.92 -4.65
N THR A 170 -16.94 7.27 -4.71
CA THR A 170 -17.80 6.88 -5.84
C THR A 170 -17.46 7.63 -7.13
N HIS A 171 -16.98 8.88 -7.04
CA HIS A 171 -16.51 9.65 -8.20
C HIS A 171 -15.39 8.92 -8.95
N TRP A 172 -14.35 8.49 -8.25
CA TRP A 172 -13.21 7.84 -8.88
C TRP A 172 -13.48 6.40 -9.29
N LEU A 173 -14.29 5.67 -8.52
CA LEU A 173 -14.79 4.35 -8.94
C LEU A 173 -15.58 4.43 -10.25
N ALA A 174 -16.41 5.47 -10.43
CA ALA A 174 -17.10 5.72 -11.70
C ALA A 174 -16.14 6.02 -12.87
N ARG A 175 -14.94 6.51 -12.59
CA ARG A 175 -13.86 6.73 -13.58
C ARG A 175 -13.05 5.47 -13.86
N GLY A 176 -13.32 4.36 -13.17
CA GLY A 176 -12.86 3.04 -13.55
C GLY A 176 -11.70 2.47 -12.76
N ILE A 177 -11.44 2.98 -11.55
CA ILE A 177 -10.58 2.29 -10.59
C ILE A 177 -11.31 1.09 -9.99
N ASP A 178 -10.57 0.15 -9.40
CA ASP A 178 -11.12 -1.09 -8.84
C ASP A 178 -11.31 -1.03 -7.32
N GLY A 179 -10.78 -0.02 -6.66
CA GLY A 179 -10.92 0.12 -5.22
C GLY A 179 -9.97 1.17 -4.62
N TRP A 180 -9.79 1.08 -3.30
CA TRP A 180 -9.10 2.08 -2.50
C TRP A 180 -8.11 1.46 -1.51
N ARG A 181 -6.96 2.08 -1.32
CA ARG A 181 -6.20 2.05 -0.08
C ARG A 181 -6.66 3.24 0.76
N LEU A 182 -7.01 3.03 2.00
CA LEU A 182 -7.41 4.09 2.94
C LEU A 182 -6.22 4.44 3.82
N ASP A 183 -5.68 5.63 3.61
CA ASP A 183 -4.56 6.16 4.39
C ASP A 183 -4.93 6.32 5.86
N ALA A 184 -4.00 6.00 6.76
CA ALA A 184 -4.17 6.10 8.20
C ALA A 184 -5.54 5.60 8.70
N ALA A 185 -6.04 4.50 8.13
CA ALA A 185 -7.38 3.97 8.44
C ALA A 185 -7.55 3.64 9.93
N TYR A 186 -6.46 3.33 10.64
CA TYR A 186 -6.44 3.11 12.09
C TYR A 186 -6.86 4.34 12.90
N SER A 187 -6.68 5.55 12.35
CA SER A 187 -6.97 6.82 13.03
C SER A 187 -8.44 7.26 12.90
N VAL A 188 -9.19 6.59 12.02
CA VAL A 188 -10.60 6.89 11.75
C VAL A 188 -11.46 5.81 12.40
N PRO A 189 -12.52 6.18 13.16
CA PRO A 189 -13.38 5.21 13.83
C PRO A 189 -13.98 4.18 12.85
N ALA A 190 -14.00 2.90 13.25
CA ALA A 190 -14.54 1.83 12.40
C ALA A 190 -16.04 2.00 12.10
N ASP A 191 -16.80 2.61 13.03
CA ASP A 191 -18.21 2.93 12.85
C ASP A 191 -18.47 4.08 11.86
N PHE A 192 -17.47 4.89 11.56
CA PHE A 192 -17.50 5.81 10.41
C PHE A 192 -17.38 5.05 9.10
N TRP A 193 -16.45 4.09 9.02
CA TRP A 193 -16.19 3.36 7.76
C TRP A 193 -17.35 2.46 7.34
N ALA A 194 -17.97 1.74 8.27
CA ALA A 194 -19.01 0.76 7.94
C ALA A 194 -20.16 1.33 7.08
N PRO A 195 -20.82 2.46 7.44
CA PRO A 195 -21.86 3.06 6.60
C PRO A 195 -21.31 3.67 5.29
N VAL A 196 -20.11 4.26 5.29
CA VAL A 196 -19.48 4.81 4.08
C VAL A 196 -19.24 3.68 3.07
N LEU A 197 -18.57 2.61 3.48
CA LEU A 197 -18.24 1.49 2.59
C LEU A 197 -19.47 0.72 2.13
N SER A 198 -20.53 0.64 2.96
CA SER A 198 -21.81 0.08 2.55
C SER A 198 -22.41 0.87 1.40
N ARG A 199 -22.47 2.20 1.51
CA ARG A 199 -22.99 3.11 0.47
C ARG A 199 -22.17 3.07 -0.82
N VAL A 200 -20.85 2.96 -0.70
CA VAL A 200 -19.95 2.78 -1.86
C VAL A 200 -20.27 1.48 -2.58
N ARG A 201 -20.41 0.36 -1.84
CA ARG A 201 -20.70 -0.95 -2.44
C ARG A 201 -22.11 -1.10 -3.00
N GLU A 202 -23.08 -0.31 -2.56
CA GLU A 202 -24.39 -0.23 -3.21
C GLU A 202 -24.29 0.15 -4.69
N LYS A 203 -23.34 1.02 -5.03
CA LYS A 203 -23.10 1.47 -6.40
C LYS A 203 -22.01 0.66 -7.12
N PHE A 204 -20.99 0.23 -6.36
CA PHE A 204 -19.78 -0.44 -6.85
C PHE A 204 -19.51 -1.71 -6.02
N PRO A 205 -20.29 -2.79 -6.21
CA PRO A 205 -20.22 -3.99 -5.37
C PRO A 205 -18.86 -4.71 -5.43
N GLU A 206 -18.11 -4.51 -6.52
CA GLU A 206 -16.78 -5.11 -6.72
C GLU A 206 -15.62 -4.24 -6.20
N ALA A 207 -15.91 -3.07 -5.59
CA ALA A 207 -14.88 -2.20 -5.03
C ALA A 207 -14.18 -2.88 -3.86
N TRP A 208 -12.86 -3.06 -3.99
CA TRP A 208 -12.01 -3.64 -2.94
C TRP A 208 -11.37 -2.55 -2.08
N ILE A 209 -11.36 -2.76 -0.77
CA ILE A 209 -10.96 -1.75 0.20
C ILE A 209 -9.84 -2.29 1.08
N LEU A 210 -8.67 -1.69 0.94
CA LEU A 210 -7.48 -1.93 1.76
C LEU A 210 -7.33 -0.79 2.78
N GLY A 211 -7.35 -1.08 4.06
CA GLY A 211 -7.03 -0.10 5.10
C GLY A 211 -5.55 -0.11 5.45
N GLU A 212 -4.93 1.05 5.57
CA GLU A 212 -3.66 1.12 6.25
C GLU A 212 -3.86 1.04 7.75
N VAL A 213 -3.34 -0.03 8.34
CA VAL A 213 -3.33 -0.25 9.79
C VAL A 213 -1.93 -0.67 10.21
N ILE A 214 -1.31 0.11 11.10
CA ILE A 214 0.09 -0.10 11.51
C ILE A 214 0.18 -1.12 12.64
N HIS A 215 -0.79 -1.11 13.55
CA HIS A 215 -0.84 -1.99 14.71
C HIS A 215 -2.26 -2.09 15.26
N GLY A 216 -2.51 -3.04 16.15
CA GLY A 216 -3.78 -3.19 16.86
C GLY A 216 -4.50 -4.49 16.54
N ASP A 217 -5.80 -4.51 16.79
CA ASP A 217 -6.65 -5.66 16.47
C ASP A 217 -7.10 -5.62 15.00
N TYR A 218 -6.24 -6.12 14.10
CA TYR A 218 -6.51 -6.16 12.66
C TYR A 218 -7.84 -6.84 12.33
N THR A 219 -8.14 -7.96 12.98
CA THR A 219 -9.39 -8.71 12.74
C THR A 219 -10.61 -7.91 13.18
N GLY A 220 -10.54 -7.30 14.36
CA GLY A 220 -11.61 -6.44 14.89
C GLY A 220 -11.86 -5.23 14.00
N ILE A 221 -10.80 -4.58 13.51
CA ILE A 221 -10.89 -3.43 12.59
C ILE A 221 -11.57 -3.84 11.28
N VAL A 222 -11.11 -4.92 10.62
CA VAL A 222 -11.72 -5.42 9.36
C VAL A 222 -13.20 -5.76 9.57
N ALA A 223 -13.52 -6.50 10.63
CA ALA A 223 -14.90 -6.90 10.92
C ALA A 223 -15.83 -5.71 11.22
N ALA A 224 -15.34 -4.69 11.93
CA ALA A 224 -16.14 -3.53 12.33
C ALA A 224 -16.27 -2.50 11.21
N SER A 225 -15.24 -2.28 10.40
CA SER A 225 -15.22 -1.25 9.36
C SER A 225 -15.85 -1.70 8.04
N GLY A 226 -15.83 -3.01 7.76
CA GLY A 226 -16.21 -3.57 6.47
C GLY A 226 -15.12 -3.43 5.39
N MET A 227 -13.88 -3.14 5.75
CA MET A 227 -12.72 -3.25 4.84
C MET A 227 -12.50 -4.72 4.45
N ASP A 228 -11.92 -4.95 3.27
CA ASP A 228 -11.61 -6.31 2.79
C ASP A 228 -10.25 -6.80 3.28
N SER A 229 -9.32 -5.87 3.49
CA SER A 229 -7.94 -6.14 3.89
C SER A 229 -7.33 -4.98 4.66
N VAL A 230 -6.25 -5.26 5.37
CA VAL A 230 -5.38 -4.25 5.99
C VAL A 230 -3.91 -4.57 5.75
N THR A 231 -3.05 -3.55 5.85
CA THR A 231 -1.60 -3.67 5.72
C THR A 231 -1.00 -4.46 6.88
N GLN A 232 -0.09 -5.41 6.57
CA GLN A 232 0.52 -6.30 7.58
C GLN A 232 1.89 -5.80 8.01
N TYR A 233 1.92 -4.74 8.80
CA TYR A 233 3.16 -4.13 9.31
C TYR A 233 3.93 -5.02 10.31
N GLU A 234 3.23 -5.89 11.06
CA GLU A 234 3.92 -6.82 11.96
C GLU A 234 4.78 -7.81 11.18
N LEU A 235 4.27 -8.35 10.05
CA LEU A 235 5.02 -9.25 9.20
C LEU A 235 6.18 -8.53 8.48
N TRP A 236 5.92 -7.32 7.96
CA TRP A 236 6.99 -6.47 7.43
C TRP A 236 8.14 -6.31 8.41
N LYS A 237 7.81 -5.95 9.66
CA LYS A 237 8.81 -5.76 10.73
C LYS A 237 9.54 -7.07 11.05
N ALA A 238 8.82 -8.19 11.19
CA ALA A 238 9.41 -9.48 11.51
C ALA A 238 10.34 -9.99 10.39
N ILE A 239 10.03 -9.73 9.11
CA ILE A 239 10.89 -10.12 7.99
C ILE A 239 12.23 -9.38 8.10
N TRP A 240 12.21 -8.04 8.09
CA TRP A 240 13.48 -7.32 8.04
C TRP A 240 14.29 -7.46 9.34
N SER A 241 13.65 -7.47 10.52
CA SER A 241 14.36 -7.62 11.78
C SER A 241 15.02 -9.00 11.90
N SER A 242 14.32 -10.06 11.51
CA SER A 242 14.89 -11.41 11.54
C SER A 242 16.11 -11.56 10.63
N LEU A 243 16.09 -10.90 9.47
CA LEU A 243 17.23 -10.89 8.54
C LEU A 243 18.40 -10.06 9.09
N THR A 244 18.11 -8.87 9.63
CA THR A 244 19.13 -7.97 10.20
C THR A 244 19.79 -8.57 11.45
N ASP A 245 18.98 -9.13 12.34
CA ASP A 245 19.44 -9.72 13.60
C ASP A 245 19.98 -11.15 13.44
N ARG A 246 19.86 -11.70 12.21
CA ARG A 246 20.21 -13.08 11.87
C ARG A 246 19.52 -14.07 12.82
N ASN A 247 18.19 -13.90 13.01
CA ASN A 247 17.42 -14.66 13.98
C ASN A 247 15.97 -14.86 13.52
N PHE A 248 15.64 -16.05 13.04
CA PHE A 248 14.32 -16.39 12.50
C PHE A 248 13.23 -16.64 13.54
N PHE A 249 13.51 -16.66 14.84
CA PHE A 249 12.48 -16.94 15.85
C PHE A 249 11.36 -15.88 15.88
N GLU A 250 11.70 -14.61 15.63
CA GLU A 250 10.68 -13.56 15.54
C GLU A 250 9.79 -13.76 14.33
N LEU A 251 10.36 -14.12 13.17
CA LEU A 251 9.60 -14.40 11.96
C LEU A 251 8.65 -15.59 12.16
N ASP A 252 9.14 -16.70 12.71
CA ASP A 252 8.31 -17.87 12.98
C ASP A 252 7.12 -17.53 13.88
N TRP A 253 7.37 -16.82 14.98
CA TRP A 253 6.32 -16.39 15.90
C TRP A 253 5.29 -15.46 15.21
N CYS A 254 5.76 -14.53 14.38
CA CYS A 254 4.88 -13.65 13.61
C CYS A 254 4.05 -14.43 12.57
N LEU A 255 4.63 -15.42 11.89
CA LEU A 255 3.93 -16.23 10.90
C LEU A 255 2.83 -17.09 11.53
N GLN A 256 2.99 -17.55 12.78
CA GLN A 256 1.92 -18.23 13.52
C GLN A 256 0.72 -17.28 13.75
N ARG A 257 0.96 -16.03 14.14
CA ARG A 257 -0.08 -15.00 14.28
C ARG A 257 -0.69 -14.60 12.93
N HIS A 258 0.13 -14.53 11.89
CA HIS A 258 -0.31 -14.28 10.53
C HIS A 258 -1.30 -15.35 10.03
N ASN A 259 -1.06 -16.64 10.37
CA ASN A 259 -1.99 -17.72 10.09
C ASN A 259 -3.38 -17.48 10.73
N ASP A 260 -3.43 -16.84 11.90
CA ASP A 260 -4.72 -16.52 12.53
C ASP A 260 -5.46 -15.44 11.74
N LEU A 261 -4.76 -14.45 11.19
CA LEU A 261 -5.37 -13.42 10.34
C LEU A 261 -5.95 -14.03 9.04
N LEU A 262 -5.23 -14.98 8.43
CA LEU A 262 -5.64 -15.64 7.19
C LEU A 262 -6.94 -16.43 7.31
N ARG A 263 -7.38 -16.77 8.52
CA ARG A 263 -8.70 -17.37 8.77
C ARG A 263 -9.86 -16.39 8.65
N HIS A 264 -9.57 -15.10 8.72
CA HIS A 264 -10.58 -14.02 8.75
C HIS A 264 -10.57 -13.18 7.47
N PHE A 265 -9.38 -12.82 6.99
CA PHE A 265 -9.19 -12.06 5.77
C PHE A 265 -7.78 -12.31 5.22
N ARG A 266 -7.49 -11.82 4.01
CA ARG A 266 -6.14 -11.87 3.42
C ARG A 266 -5.45 -10.54 3.57
N PRO A 267 -4.45 -10.41 4.49
CA PRO A 267 -3.76 -9.14 4.69
C PRO A 267 -2.90 -8.77 3.49
N ASN A 268 -2.75 -7.48 3.24
CA ASN A 268 -1.78 -6.96 2.29
C ASN A 268 -0.38 -7.08 2.90
N THR A 269 0.48 -7.86 2.27
CA THR A 269 1.85 -8.13 2.71
C THR A 269 2.87 -7.35 1.87
N PHE A 270 3.96 -6.93 2.48
CA PHE A 270 5.01 -6.15 1.82
C PHE A 270 6.34 -6.25 2.60
N VAL A 271 7.45 -5.91 1.93
CA VAL A 271 8.77 -5.75 2.54
C VAL A 271 9.28 -4.32 2.47
N GLY A 272 8.62 -3.46 1.71
CA GLY A 272 8.88 -2.04 1.58
C GLY A 272 7.62 -1.28 1.13
N ASN A 273 7.56 0.00 1.46
CA ASN A 273 6.59 0.96 0.97
C ASN A 273 7.19 2.37 0.98
N HIS A 274 6.40 3.39 0.68
CA HIS A 274 6.86 4.78 0.57
C HIS A 274 7.12 5.48 1.92
N ASP A 275 6.84 4.82 3.05
CA ASP A 275 6.95 5.39 4.41
C ASP A 275 8.01 4.70 5.26
N VAL A 276 8.76 3.74 4.69
CA VAL A 276 9.78 3.00 5.43
C VAL A 276 11.10 2.98 4.68
N THR A 277 12.19 2.73 5.41
CA THR A 277 13.50 2.46 4.81
C THR A 277 13.41 1.32 3.80
N ARG A 278 14.01 1.49 2.63
CA ARG A 278 14.04 0.50 1.56
C ARG A 278 14.63 -0.82 2.03
N ILE A 279 14.07 -1.95 1.62
CA ILE A 279 14.50 -3.27 2.09
C ILE A 279 15.99 -3.52 1.82
N ALA A 280 16.50 -3.12 0.64
CA ALA A 280 17.92 -3.26 0.31
C ALA A 280 18.86 -2.43 1.22
N SER A 281 18.38 -1.29 1.75
CA SER A 281 19.11 -0.50 2.76
C SER A 281 18.97 -1.08 4.16
N GLN A 282 17.82 -1.70 4.46
CA GLN A 282 17.53 -2.24 5.79
C GLN A 282 18.30 -3.54 6.09
N VAL A 283 18.33 -4.46 5.15
CA VAL A 283 18.91 -5.80 5.33
C VAL A 283 20.18 -6.03 4.51
N GLY A 284 20.54 -5.09 3.64
CA GLY A 284 21.64 -5.23 2.68
C GLY A 284 21.23 -5.95 1.39
N PRO A 285 22.00 -5.75 0.31
CA PRO A 285 21.69 -6.29 -1.02
C PRO A 285 21.72 -7.83 -1.07
N GLU A 286 22.50 -8.49 -0.20
CA GLU A 286 22.60 -9.95 -0.18
C GLU A 286 21.38 -10.62 0.46
N LEU A 287 20.71 -9.95 1.41
CA LEU A 287 19.55 -10.51 2.12
C LEU A 287 18.21 -9.99 1.56
N SER A 288 18.22 -8.92 0.75
CA SER A 288 16.98 -8.42 0.15
C SER A 288 16.28 -9.47 -0.75
N PRO A 289 16.98 -10.35 -1.50
CA PRO A 289 16.33 -11.46 -2.19
C PRO A 289 15.63 -12.45 -1.25
N VAL A 290 16.22 -12.73 -0.06
CA VAL A 290 15.61 -13.61 0.93
C VAL A 290 14.30 -13.00 1.45
N ALA A 291 14.25 -11.68 1.65
CA ALA A 291 13.01 -10.98 2.00
C ALA A 291 11.93 -11.16 0.92
N ALA A 292 12.30 -11.10 -0.37
CA ALA A 292 11.39 -11.33 -1.49
C ALA A 292 10.86 -12.79 -1.51
N VAL A 293 11.72 -13.78 -1.20
CA VAL A 293 11.29 -15.19 -1.06
C VAL A 293 10.21 -15.32 0.00
N ILE A 294 10.43 -14.75 1.19
CA ILE A 294 9.45 -14.80 2.28
C ILE A 294 8.14 -14.14 1.82
N LEU A 295 8.19 -12.91 1.32
CA LEU A 295 7.01 -12.16 0.86
C LEU A 295 6.17 -12.96 -0.15
N LEU A 296 6.83 -13.58 -1.13
CA LEU A 296 6.14 -14.19 -2.27
C LEU A 296 5.74 -15.66 -2.04
N THR A 297 6.18 -16.26 -0.92
CA THR A 297 5.79 -17.63 -0.55
C THR A 297 4.75 -17.71 0.56
N VAL A 298 4.66 -16.72 1.47
CA VAL A 298 3.66 -16.72 2.56
C VAL A 298 2.26 -16.33 2.08
N GLY A 299 1.23 -16.63 2.87
CA GLY A 299 -0.15 -16.22 2.61
C GLY A 299 -0.32 -14.68 2.62
N GLY A 300 -1.42 -14.20 2.04
CA GLY A 300 -1.75 -12.77 1.92
C GLY A 300 -1.71 -12.28 0.48
N ILE A 301 -1.86 -10.97 0.29
CA ILE A 301 -1.87 -10.26 -1.00
C ILE A 301 -0.62 -9.39 -1.08
N PRO A 302 0.42 -9.78 -1.84
CA PRO A 302 1.70 -9.08 -1.82
C PRO A 302 1.68 -7.77 -2.61
N SER A 303 2.41 -6.78 -2.07
CA SER A 303 2.78 -5.54 -2.75
C SER A 303 4.28 -5.47 -2.95
N ILE A 304 4.71 -5.14 -4.17
CA ILE A 304 6.09 -4.82 -4.52
C ILE A 304 6.18 -3.30 -4.65
N TYR A 305 6.95 -2.67 -3.79
CA TYR A 305 7.15 -1.22 -3.87
C TYR A 305 8.13 -0.90 -4.99
N TYR A 306 7.76 0.02 -5.89
CA TYR A 306 8.57 0.35 -7.07
C TYR A 306 10.03 0.63 -6.70
N GLY A 307 10.95 -0.02 -7.38
CA GLY A 307 12.38 0.06 -7.14
C GLY A 307 12.95 -1.01 -6.20
N ASP A 308 12.14 -1.68 -5.37
CA ASP A 308 12.63 -2.81 -4.58
C ASP A 308 13.03 -3.97 -5.50
N GLU A 309 12.27 -4.20 -6.58
CA GLU A 309 12.61 -5.13 -7.66
C GLU A 309 13.86 -4.72 -8.46
N ARG A 310 14.35 -3.50 -8.28
CA ARG A 310 15.59 -2.99 -8.89
C ARG A 310 16.75 -2.93 -7.89
N GLY A 311 16.51 -3.28 -6.62
CA GLY A 311 17.49 -3.13 -5.55
C GLY A 311 17.76 -1.68 -5.17
N CYS A 312 16.80 -0.79 -5.39
CA CYS A 312 16.93 0.61 -4.98
C CYS A 312 17.16 0.73 -3.47
N THR A 313 18.04 1.64 -3.10
CA THR A 313 18.36 1.96 -1.71
C THR A 313 17.75 3.31 -1.31
N GLY A 314 17.56 3.53 -0.03
CA GLY A 314 17.07 4.77 0.56
C GLY A 314 16.79 4.54 2.04
N ILE A 315 17.17 5.49 2.88
CA ILE A 315 16.91 5.47 4.32
C ILE A 315 15.88 6.54 4.62
N LYS A 316 14.80 6.15 5.31
CA LYS A 316 13.85 7.11 5.87
C LYS A 316 14.47 7.77 7.08
N GLU A 317 14.37 9.10 7.17
CA GLU A 317 14.85 9.90 8.29
C GLU A 317 13.69 10.63 8.98
N GLU A 318 13.77 10.77 10.30
CA GLU A 318 12.77 11.50 11.10
C GLU A 318 13.03 13.02 11.04
N ARG A 319 12.79 13.59 9.85
CA ARG A 319 12.88 15.04 9.60
C ARG A 319 12.00 15.44 8.42
N ILE A 320 11.74 16.71 8.25
CA ILE A 320 11.03 17.22 7.04
C ILE A 320 11.83 16.80 5.80
N GLY A 321 11.14 16.20 4.81
CA GLY A 321 11.76 15.64 3.60
C GLY A 321 12.57 14.37 3.83
N GLY A 322 12.48 13.75 5.00
CA GLY A 322 13.18 12.51 5.34
C GLY A 322 12.74 11.30 4.51
N ASP A 323 11.58 11.37 3.86
CA ASP A 323 11.04 10.34 2.99
C ASP A 323 11.57 10.42 1.54
N ASP A 324 12.20 11.53 1.14
CA ASP A 324 12.60 11.75 -0.26
C ASP A 324 13.53 10.64 -0.78
N ALA A 325 14.43 10.16 0.07
CA ALA A 325 15.38 9.10 -0.28
C ALA A 325 14.70 7.74 -0.59
N VAL A 326 13.52 7.49 -0.01
CA VAL A 326 12.76 6.25 -0.25
C VAL A 326 11.75 6.39 -1.39
N ARG A 327 11.62 7.59 -1.98
CA ARG A 327 10.67 7.95 -3.05
C ARG A 327 11.38 8.44 -4.33
N PRO A 328 12.38 7.71 -4.88
CA PRO A 328 13.22 8.19 -5.98
C PRO A 328 12.41 8.39 -7.27
N ALA A 329 12.84 9.36 -8.08
CA ALA A 329 12.33 9.50 -9.43
C ALA A 329 12.84 8.35 -10.31
N PHE A 330 11.93 7.79 -11.12
CA PHE A 330 12.28 6.83 -12.15
C PHE A 330 12.56 7.56 -13.48
N PRO A 331 13.39 7.01 -14.36
CA PRO A 331 13.61 7.57 -15.68
C PRO A 331 12.34 7.55 -16.53
N ASP A 332 12.34 8.28 -17.64
CA ASP A 332 11.17 8.38 -18.51
C ASP A 332 10.78 7.04 -19.13
N ARG A 333 11.75 6.15 -19.33
CA ARG A 333 11.54 4.86 -19.98
C ARG A 333 12.18 3.70 -19.22
N PRO A 334 11.55 2.51 -19.23
CA PRO A 334 12.07 1.32 -18.54
C PRO A 334 13.46 0.87 -19.03
N ASP A 335 13.79 1.05 -20.32
CA ASP A 335 15.07 0.64 -20.88
C ASP A 335 16.28 1.48 -20.38
N GLU A 336 16.01 2.61 -19.73
CA GLU A 336 17.03 3.42 -19.04
C GLU A 336 17.43 2.86 -17.67
N LEU A 337 16.65 1.93 -17.11
CA LEU A 337 16.92 1.25 -15.85
C LEU A 337 16.96 -0.27 -16.09
N PRO A 338 18.15 -0.88 -16.17
CA PRO A 338 18.29 -2.26 -16.59
C PRO A 338 17.63 -3.24 -15.60
N ARG A 339 17.13 -4.35 -16.14
CA ARG A 339 16.66 -5.51 -15.37
C ARG A 339 17.88 -6.27 -14.86
N THR A 340 18.17 -6.10 -13.57
CA THR A 340 19.28 -6.75 -12.89
C THR A 340 18.88 -8.12 -12.35
N GLU A 341 19.82 -8.82 -11.71
CA GLU A 341 19.55 -10.12 -11.08
C GLU A 341 18.36 -10.06 -10.09
N ILE A 342 18.29 -9.02 -9.26
CA ILE A 342 17.19 -8.85 -8.31
C ILE A 342 15.83 -8.72 -9.01
N TRP A 343 15.78 -8.10 -10.18
CA TRP A 343 14.56 -8.04 -10.99
C TRP A 343 14.12 -9.44 -11.43
N HIS A 344 15.05 -10.25 -11.92
CA HIS A 344 14.76 -11.62 -12.36
C HIS A 344 14.32 -12.49 -11.18
N ILE A 345 14.94 -12.33 -10.02
CA ILE A 345 14.54 -13.01 -8.78
C ILE A 345 13.06 -12.69 -8.45
N HIS A 346 12.67 -11.42 -8.48
CA HIS A 346 11.27 -11.04 -8.25
C HIS A 346 10.34 -11.63 -9.31
N ALA A 347 10.70 -11.53 -10.59
CA ALA A 347 9.90 -12.05 -11.69
C ALA A 347 9.68 -13.58 -11.57
N ASP A 348 10.74 -14.33 -11.27
CA ASP A 348 10.67 -15.79 -11.10
C ASP A 348 9.81 -16.18 -9.88
N LEU A 349 9.96 -15.50 -8.74
CA LEU A 349 9.14 -15.72 -7.54
C LEU A 349 7.68 -15.34 -7.76
N ILE A 350 7.42 -14.27 -8.48
CA ILE A 350 6.06 -13.87 -8.87
C ILE A 350 5.46 -14.92 -9.82
N ALA A 351 6.22 -15.41 -10.79
CA ALA A 351 5.78 -16.48 -11.67
C ALA A 351 5.47 -17.78 -10.90
N LEU A 352 6.33 -18.15 -9.93
CA LEU A 352 6.08 -19.26 -9.01
C LEU A 352 4.78 -19.05 -8.23
N ARG A 353 4.58 -17.86 -7.64
CA ARG A 353 3.35 -17.57 -6.89
C ARG A 353 2.11 -17.64 -7.78
N ARG A 354 2.17 -17.10 -9.00
CA ARG A 354 1.06 -17.16 -9.97
C ARG A 354 0.74 -18.58 -10.43
N ALA A 355 1.73 -19.46 -10.49
CA ALA A 355 1.52 -20.89 -10.74
C ALA A 355 0.85 -21.61 -9.55
N HIS A 356 0.86 -21.00 -8.36
CA HIS A 356 0.32 -21.54 -7.12
C HIS A 356 -0.64 -20.52 -6.45
N PRO A 357 -1.79 -20.16 -7.07
CA PRO A 357 -2.68 -19.12 -6.55
C PRO A 357 -3.22 -19.43 -5.15
N TRP A 358 -3.28 -20.70 -4.78
CA TRP A 358 -3.65 -21.15 -3.44
C TRP A 358 -2.74 -20.60 -2.32
N LEU A 359 -1.53 -20.14 -2.64
CA LEU A 359 -0.64 -19.48 -1.69
C LEU A 359 -1.27 -18.25 -1.01
N GLY A 360 -2.19 -17.56 -1.69
CA GLY A 360 -2.88 -16.41 -1.11
C GLY A 360 -3.60 -16.70 0.22
N GLY A 361 -4.12 -17.93 0.39
CA GLY A 361 -4.81 -18.35 1.62
C GLY A 361 -4.02 -19.34 2.48
N ALA A 362 -2.79 -19.68 2.09
CA ALA A 362 -2.04 -20.77 2.70
C ALA A 362 -1.46 -20.40 4.07
N SER A 363 -1.49 -21.37 5.00
CA SER A 363 -0.89 -21.25 6.32
C SER A 363 0.56 -21.74 6.32
N THR A 364 1.39 -21.14 7.16
CA THR A 364 2.80 -21.49 7.32
C THR A 364 3.01 -22.37 8.54
N HIS A 365 3.80 -23.43 8.40
CA HIS A 365 4.12 -24.40 9.45
C HIS A 365 5.63 -24.59 9.54
N GLN A 366 6.21 -24.41 10.73
CA GLN A 366 7.61 -24.67 11.00
C GLN A 366 7.96 -26.15 10.81
N LEU A 367 9.03 -26.42 10.05
CA LEU A 367 9.63 -27.76 9.93
C LEU A 367 10.98 -27.83 10.67
N GLU A 368 11.84 -26.82 10.49
CA GLU A 368 13.12 -26.68 11.17
C GLU A 368 13.35 -25.21 11.50
N LEU A 369 13.87 -24.92 12.69
CA LEU A 369 14.14 -23.53 13.12
C LEU A 369 15.41 -23.47 13.96
N THR A 370 16.36 -22.67 13.51
CA THR A 370 17.50 -22.18 14.27
C THR A 370 17.59 -20.66 14.12
N ASN A 371 18.61 -20.04 14.68
CA ASN A 371 18.79 -18.59 14.48
C ASN A 371 18.95 -18.24 12.99
N THR A 372 19.80 -18.99 12.28
CA THR A 372 20.22 -18.65 10.91
C THR A 372 19.63 -19.55 9.83
N ARG A 373 18.94 -20.63 10.21
CA ARG A 373 18.28 -21.57 9.28
C ARG A 373 16.81 -21.70 9.64
N TYR A 374 15.93 -21.55 8.64
CA TYR A 374 14.49 -21.72 8.79
C TYR A 374 13.93 -22.52 7.62
N VAL A 375 13.30 -23.65 7.92
CA VAL A 375 12.55 -24.43 6.95
C VAL A 375 11.09 -24.37 7.37
N TYR A 376 10.25 -23.89 6.48
CA TYR A 376 8.82 -23.84 6.71
C TYR A 376 8.02 -24.41 5.54
N ARG A 377 6.90 -24.98 5.86
CA ARG A 377 5.89 -25.46 4.89
C ARG A 377 4.80 -24.42 4.77
N VAL A 378 4.47 -24.03 3.55
CA VAL A 378 3.27 -23.25 3.24
C VAL A 378 2.24 -24.23 2.67
N ALA A 379 1.03 -24.30 3.25
CA ALA A 379 0.06 -25.33 2.91
C ALA A 379 -1.38 -24.80 2.85
N ASP A 380 -2.16 -25.39 1.93
CA ASP A 380 -3.61 -25.23 1.82
C ASP A 380 -4.23 -26.58 1.42
N GLY A 381 -4.84 -27.26 2.38
CA GLY A 381 -5.30 -28.64 2.23
C GLY A 381 -4.15 -29.60 1.94
N ASP A 382 -4.25 -30.33 0.84
CA ASP A 382 -3.23 -31.29 0.41
C ASP A 382 -2.08 -30.67 -0.40
N ARG A 383 -2.19 -29.40 -0.76
CA ARG A 383 -1.17 -28.65 -1.52
C ARG A 383 -0.17 -28.01 -0.58
N HIS A 384 1.10 -28.16 -0.86
CA HIS A 384 2.14 -27.46 -0.10
C HIS A 384 3.40 -27.19 -0.90
N LEU A 385 4.16 -26.20 -0.43
CA LEU A 385 5.55 -25.93 -0.78
C LEU A 385 6.38 -25.94 0.50
N ASP A 386 7.59 -26.44 0.43
CA ASP A 386 8.59 -26.33 1.48
C ASP A 386 9.63 -25.26 1.09
N VAL A 387 9.85 -24.32 1.98
CA VAL A 387 10.77 -23.19 1.78
C VAL A 387 11.88 -23.33 2.80
N GLU A 388 13.10 -23.37 2.32
CA GLU A 388 14.33 -23.42 3.12
C GLU A 388 15.08 -22.10 2.97
N LEU A 389 15.42 -21.47 4.08
CA LEU A 389 16.21 -20.23 4.17
C LEU A 389 17.46 -20.48 5.01
N ASP A 390 18.61 -19.96 4.54
CA ASP A 390 19.87 -19.99 5.29
C ASP A 390 20.54 -18.63 5.22
N LEU A 391 20.95 -18.09 6.38
CA LEU A 391 21.61 -16.78 6.49
C LEU A 391 23.14 -16.92 6.61
N ASP A 392 23.69 -18.11 6.91
CA ASP A 392 25.15 -18.30 7.04
C ASP A 392 25.86 -18.26 5.68
N GLY A 393 25.15 -18.73 4.62
CA GLY A 393 25.48 -18.44 3.24
C GLY A 393 24.17 -18.05 2.55
N PRO A 394 23.86 -16.72 2.44
CA PRO A 394 22.53 -16.29 2.05
C PRO A 394 21.96 -17.07 0.87
N SER A 395 21.01 -17.94 1.15
CA SER A 395 20.42 -18.83 0.17
C SER A 395 18.97 -19.14 0.51
N ALA A 396 18.20 -19.53 -0.51
CA ALA A 396 16.83 -19.99 -0.33
C ALA A 396 16.48 -21.07 -1.37
N VAL A 397 15.68 -22.03 -0.98
CA VAL A 397 15.19 -23.08 -1.87
C VAL A 397 13.70 -23.26 -1.68
N VAL A 398 12.96 -23.33 -2.77
CA VAL A 398 11.53 -23.66 -2.77
C VAL A 398 11.33 -25.02 -3.43
N ARG A 399 10.67 -25.94 -2.73
CA ARG A 399 10.38 -27.31 -3.22
C ARG A 399 8.88 -27.56 -3.25
N ASP A 400 8.45 -28.38 -4.20
CA ASP A 400 7.07 -28.88 -4.24
C ASP A 400 6.84 -30.01 -3.21
N GLY A 401 5.57 -30.44 -3.08
CA GLY A 401 5.17 -31.50 -2.15
C GLY A 401 5.78 -32.88 -2.42
N THR A 402 6.47 -33.05 -3.54
CA THR A 402 7.22 -34.30 -3.87
C THR A 402 8.71 -34.18 -3.56
N GLY A 403 9.16 -33.01 -3.12
CA GLY A 403 10.58 -32.68 -2.87
C GLY A 403 11.32 -32.18 -4.11
N GLY A 404 10.63 -31.98 -5.24
CA GLY A 404 11.19 -31.40 -6.45
C GLY A 404 11.52 -29.92 -6.24
N GLU A 405 12.73 -29.49 -6.64
CA GLU A 405 13.14 -28.08 -6.56
C GLU A 405 12.44 -27.28 -7.62
N LEU A 406 11.72 -26.24 -7.21
CA LEU A 406 11.01 -25.30 -8.08
C LEU A 406 11.81 -24.01 -8.33
N TRP A 407 12.54 -23.56 -7.33
CA TRP A 407 13.32 -22.33 -7.39
C TRP A 407 14.46 -22.33 -6.36
N ARG A 408 15.55 -21.60 -6.68
CA ARG A 408 16.73 -21.48 -5.81
C ARG A 408 17.37 -20.12 -5.92
N LEU A 409 17.86 -19.61 -4.78
CA LEU A 409 18.81 -18.52 -4.62
C LEU A 409 20.12 -19.06 -4.06
N GLY A 410 21.25 -18.77 -4.70
CA GLY A 410 22.57 -19.19 -4.24
C GLY A 410 23.06 -20.50 -4.80
#